data_241b4d290593d24f135b2ccbe170068b
#
_entry.id   241b4d290593d24f135b2ccbe170068b
#
_cell.length_a   1.000
_cell.length_b   1.000
_cell.length_c   1.000
_cell.angle_alpha   90.00
_cell.angle_beta   90.00
_cell.angle_gamma   90.00
#
_symmetry.space_group_name_H-M   'P 1'
#
loop_
_entity.id
_entity.type
_entity.pdbx_description
1 polymer ?
#
loop_
_entity_poly.entity_id
_entity_poly.type
_entity_poly.pdbx_seq_one_letter_code
_entity_poly.pdbx_strand_id
1 'polypeptide(L)'
;MEVAPDFETFQPDLMAFEKAINEKTKAVIVNTPNNPTGVIYHEETMKKMAGILEKKEKEIGHEIYLISDEPYRELVYDGNQEDFLTKYYRNTIVGYSFSKSLSLPGERIGYVIVPDEV
;
A
#
# COMPACT_ATOMS: atom_id res chain seq x y z
N MET A 1 13.37 4.40 4.24
CA MET A 1 14.00 3.08 4.09
C MET A 1 13.17 2.27 3.11
N GLU A 2 13.79 1.53 2.22
CA GLU A 2 13.13 0.69 1.23
C GLU A 2 13.21 -0.77 1.69
N VAL A 3 12.12 -1.52 1.49
CA VAL A 3 12.05 -2.96 1.80
C VAL A 3 11.92 -3.71 0.49
N ALA A 4 12.88 -4.61 0.22
CA ALA A 4 12.85 -5.43 -0.98
C ALA A 4 11.68 -6.43 -0.93
N PRO A 5 11.09 -6.79 -2.08
CA PRO A 5 10.09 -7.84 -2.15
C PRO A 5 10.73 -9.23 -2.02
N ASP A 6 9.90 -10.23 -1.83
CA ASP A 6 10.24 -11.60 -2.17
C ASP A 6 10.47 -11.70 -3.69
N PHE A 7 11.66 -12.10 -4.13
CA PHE A 7 12.04 -12.08 -5.55
C PHE A 7 11.43 -13.22 -6.39
N GLU A 8 10.77 -14.18 -5.77
CA GLU A 8 10.06 -15.25 -6.51
C GLU A 8 8.62 -14.83 -6.82
N THR A 9 7.97 -14.18 -5.88
CA THR A 9 6.55 -13.81 -5.98
C THR A 9 6.30 -12.33 -6.21
N PHE A 10 7.29 -11.49 -5.96
CA PHE A 10 7.21 -10.03 -5.88
C PHE A 10 6.17 -9.50 -4.88
N GLN A 11 5.69 -10.36 -3.97
CA GLN A 11 4.93 -9.92 -2.81
C GLN A 11 5.89 -9.27 -1.79
N PRO A 12 5.39 -8.39 -0.90
CA PRO A 12 6.19 -7.84 0.18
C PRO A 12 6.83 -8.93 1.05
N ASP A 13 8.13 -8.84 1.30
CA ASP A 13 8.77 -9.64 2.35
C ASP A 13 8.30 -9.13 3.72
N LEU A 14 7.34 -9.85 4.31
CA LEU A 14 6.70 -9.45 5.56
C LEU A 14 7.64 -9.47 6.76
N MET A 15 8.67 -10.32 6.75
CA MET A 15 9.66 -10.36 7.83
C MET A 15 10.58 -9.15 7.76
N ALA A 16 11.07 -8.82 6.56
CA ALA A 16 11.85 -7.61 6.34
C ALA A 16 11.02 -6.35 6.61
N PHE A 17 9.74 -6.35 6.22
CA PHE A 17 8.78 -5.28 6.49
C PHE A 17 8.62 -5.01 7.99
N GLU A 18 8.31 -6.05 8.79
CA GLU A 18 8.16 -5.92 10.24
C GLU A 18 9.44 -5.41 10.90
N LYS A 19 10.59 -5.94 10.50
CA LYS A 19 11.91 -5.54 11.03
C LYS A 19 12.27 -4.09 10.72
N ALA A 20 11.79 -3.58 9.59
CA ALA A 20 12.08 -2.23 9.13
C ALA A 20 11.36 -1.14 9.95
N ILE A 21 10.22 -1.47 10.56
CA ILE A 21 9.40 -0.54 11.34
C ILE A 21 10.06 -0.31 12.72
N ASN A 22 10.24 0.95 13.08
CA ASN A 22 10.84 1.39 14.35
C ASN A 22 10.13 2.65 14.87
N GLU A 23 10.57 3.17 16.01
CA GLU A 23 9.98 4.32 16.71
C GLU A 23 9.94 5.62 15.90
N LYS A 24 10.69 5.69 14.79
CA LYS A 24 10.73 6.85 13.89
C LYS A 24 9.77 6.68 12.70
N THR A 25 9.21 5.47 12.51
CA THR A 25 8.33 5.18 11.39
C THR A 25 6.98 5.86 11.59
N LYS A 26 6.62 6.81 10.71
CA LYS A 26 5.34 7.53 10.72
C LYS A 26 4.41 7.10 9.61
N ALA A 27 4.98 6.64 8.51
CA ALA A 27 4.19 6.16 7.38
C ALA A 27 4.92 5.07 6.62
N VAL A 28 4.14 4.24 5.96
CA VAL A 28 4.57 3.23 4.99
C VAL A 28 3.89 3.53 3.67
N ILE A 29 4.63 3.48 2.58
CA ILE A 29 4.09 3.68 1.23
C ILE A 29 4.15 2.34 0.51
N VAL A 30 3.02 1.95 -0.08
CA VAL A 30 2.89 0.76 -0.93
C VAL A 30 2.32 1.15 -2.28
N ASN A 31 2.74 0.44 -3.33
CA ASN A 31 2.24 0.62 -4.68
C ASN A 31 1.69 -0.72 -5.18
N THR A 32 0.38 -0.80 -5.33
CA THR A 32 -0.33 -1.99 -5.84
C THR A 32 -1.56 -1.54 -6.65
N PRO A 33 -1.76 -2.01 -7.90
CA PRO A 33 -0.83 -2.82 -8.70
C PRO A 33 0.52 -2.15 -8.86
N ASN A 34 1.60 -2.92 -8.81
CA ASN A 34 2.96 -2.41 -8.70
C ASN A 34 3.60 -2.08 -10.05
N ASN A 35 4.30 -0.98 -10.12
CA ASN A 35 5.24 -0.68 -11.18
C ASN A 35 6.68 -0.77 -10.62
N PRO A 36 7.58 -1.62 -11.19
CA PRO A 36 7.51 -2.24 -12.54
C PRO A 36 7.01 -3.68 -12.57
N THR A 37 6.71 -4.34 -11.44
CA THR A 37 6.50 -5.79 -11.40
C THR A 37 5.14 -6.25 -11.96
N GLY A 38 4.14 -5.37 -11.98
CA GLY A 38 2.77 -5.68 -12.37
C GLY A 38 2.00 -6.52 -11.35
N VAL A 39 2.58 -6.78 -10.18
CA VAL A 39 1.98 -7.64 -9.15
C VAL A 39 0.93 -6.88 -8.36
N ILE A 40 -0.16 -7.58 -8.07
CA ILE A 40 -1.19 -7.17 -7.11
C ILE A 40 -0.92 -7.87 -5.78
N TYR A 41 -1.02 -7.15 -4.67
CA TYR A 41 -0.87 -7.77 -3.36
C TYR A 41 -2.08 -8.64 -3.05
N HIS A 42 -1.83 -9.89 -2.64
CA HIS A 42 -2.87 -10.81 -2.26
C HIS A 42 -3.59 -10.36 -0.97
N GLU A 43 -4.87 -10.68 -0.86
CA GLU A 43 -5.69 -10.37 0.32
C GLU A 43 -5.01 -10.82 1.63
N GLU A 44 -4.42 -12.03 1.62
CA GLU A 44 -3.70 -12.55 2.77
C GLU A 44 -2.47 -11.70 3.13
N THR A 45 -1.74 -11.21 2.12
CA THR A 45 -0.59 -10.32 2.30
C THR A 45 -1.03 -9.00 2.93
N MET A 46 -2.11 -8.40 2.43
CA MET A 46 -2.67 -7.16 2.94
C MET A 46 -3.14 -7.29 4.39
N LYS A 47 -3.81 -8.39 4.74
CA LYS A 47 -4.22 -8.69 6.13
C LYS A 47 -3.02 -8.84 7.07
N LYS A 48 -1.98 -9.53 6.64
CA LYS A 48 -0.75 -9.70 7.43
C LYS A 48 -0.02 -8.37 7.62
N MET A 49 0.08 -7.54 6.59
CA MET A 49 0.66 -6.20 6.69
C MET A 49 -0.11 -5.34 7.69
N ALA A 50 -1.44 -5.33 7.61
CA ALA A 50 -2.30 -4.61 8.56
C ALA A 50 -2.04 -5.07 10.01
N GLY A 51 -2.03 -6.38 10.25
CA GLY A 51 -1.73 -6.93 11.58
C GLY A 51 -0.34 -6.56 12.11
N ILE A 52 0.67 -6.51 11.23
CA ILE A 52 2.02 -6.04 11.60
C ILE A 52 1.97 -4.56 12.01
N LEU A 53 1.30 -3.71 11.23
CA LEU A 53 1.19 -2.29 11.53
C LEU A 53 0.47 -2.04 12.86
N GLU A 54 -0.67 -2.69 13.10
CA GLU A 54 -1.42 -2.59 14.36
C GLU A 54 -0.59 -3.05 15.58
N LYS A 55 0.18 -4.12 15.42
CA LYS A 55 1.10 -4.60 16.46
C LYS A 55 2.18 -3.56 16.75
N LYS A 56 2.79 -3.03 15.68
CA LYS A 56 3.86 -2.05 15.78
C LYS A 56 3.39 -0.71 16.37
N GLU A 57 2.21 -0.22 16.04
CA GLU A 57 1.62 0.96 16.67
C GLU A 57 1.55 0.80 18.21
N LYS A 58 1.10 -0.38 18.66
CA LYS A 58 1.02 -0.67 20.11
C LYS A 58 2.41 -0.74 20.76
N GLU A 59 3.39 -1.33 20.07
CA GLU A 59 4.77 -1.45 20.58
C GLU A 59 5.47 -0.08 20.71
N ILE A 60 5.29 0.80 19.71
CA ILE A 60 6.00 2.08 19.62
C ILE A 60 5.19 3.27 20.19
N GLY A 61 3.92 3.08 20.47
CA GLY A 61 3.08 4.06 21.17
C GLY A 61 2.59 5.24 20.32
N HIS A 62 2.57 5.10 18.99
CA HIS A 62 1.98 6.09 18.09
C HIS A 62 1.45 5.45 16.79
N GLU A 63 0.62 6.18 16.07
CA GLU A 63 0.04 5.75 14.81
C GLU A 63 1.07 5.68 13.67
N ILE A 64 0.84 4.73 12.76
CA ILE A 64 1.59 4.56 11.50
C ILE A 64 0.57 4.67 10.35
N TYR A 65 0.78 5.57 9.42
CA TYR A 65 -0.09 5.71 8.26
C TYR A 65 0.35 4.79 7.12
N LEU A 66 -0.59 4.10 6.50
CA LEU A 66 -0.37 3.34 5.27
C LEU A 66 -0.81 4.19 4.08
N ILE A 67 0.11 4.58 3.23
CA ILE A 67 -0.16 5.33 2.02
C ILE A 67 -0.18 4.34 0.85
N SER A 68 -1.37 4.12 0.29
CA SER A 68 -1.57 3.27 -0.88
C SER A 68 -1.53 4.12 -2.14
N ASP A 69 -0.49 3.94 -2.96
CA ASP A 69 -0.34 4.60 -4.24
C ASP A 69 -0.90 3.70 -5.34
N GLU A 70 -2.07 4.07 -5.89
CA GLU A 70 -2.90 3.21 -6.77
C GLU A 70 -3.11 3.78 -8.19
N PRO A 71 -2.12 4.28 -8.91
CA PRO A 71 -2.31 4.88 -10.23
C PRO A 71 -2.66 3.86 -11.31
N TYR A 72 -2.54 2.56 -11.03
CA TYR A 72 -2.78 1.44 -11.95
C TYR A 72 -3.99 0.59 -11.59
N ARG A 73 -4.85 1.06 -10.69
CA ARG A 73 -5.98 0.31 -10.14
C ARG A 73 -6.89 -0.35 -11.18
N GLU A 74 -7.12 0.30 -12.31
CA GLU A 74 -7.96 -0.23 -13.41
C GLU A 74 -7.23 -1.25 -14.29
N LEU A 75 -5.91 -1.39 -14.13
CA LEU A 75 -5.08 -2.29 -14.93
C LEU A 75 -4.89 -3.62 -14.20
N VAL A 76 -6.00 -4.31 -13.96
CA VAL A 76 -6.04 -5.64 -13.33
C VAL A 76 -6.50 -6.66 -14.35
N TYR A 77 -5.75 -7.76 -14.50
CA TYR A 77 -5.99 -8.80 -15.49
C TYR A 77 -6.38 -10.12 -14.83
N ASP A 78 -6.73 -11.11 -15.66
CA ASP A 78 -7.01 -12.50 -15.26
C ASP A 78 -8.16 -12.68 -14.26
N GLY A 79 -9.13 -11.76 -14.28
CA GLY A 79 -10.29 -11.80 -13.39
C GLY A 79 -9.97 -11.50 -11.93
N ASN A 80 -8.76 -11.05 -11.64
CA ASN A 80 -8.40 -10.58 -10.32
C ASN A 80 -9.17 -9.30 -9.97
N GLN A 81 -9.39 -9.09 -8.67
CA GLN A 81 -9.92 -7.84 -8.14
C GLN A 81 -8.92 -7.32 -7.11
N GLU A 82 -8.68 -6.02 -7.14
CA GLU A 82 -7.90 -5.36 -6.12
C GLU A 82 -8.83 -4.73 -5.10
N ASP A 83 -8.72 -5.17 -3.87
CA ASP A 83 -9.39 -4.55 -2.74
C ASP A 83 -8.66 -3.27 -2.32
N PHE A 84 -9.41 -2.30 -1.80
CA PHE A 84 -8.80 -1.15 -1.14
C PHE A 84 -8.14 -1.55 0.18
N LEU A 85 -6.92 -1.09 0.41
CA LEU A 85 -6.20 -1.33 1.66
C LEU A 85 -6.93 -0.73 2.88
N THR A 86 -7.78 0.29 2.69
CA THR A 86 -8.69 0.84 3.71
C THR A 86 -9.60 -0.21 4.34
N LYS A 87 -9.89 -1.30 3.62
CA LYS A 87 -10.68 -2.43 4.13
C LYS A 87 -9.97 -3.22 5.24
N TYR A 88 -8.65 -3.18 5.25
CA TYR A 88 -7.82 -4.01 6.14
C TYR A 88 -7.14 -3.22 7.24
N TYR A 89 -6.81 -1.95 7.00
CA TYR A 89 -6.10 -1.12 7.96
C TYR A 89 -6.70 0.28 8.05
N ARG A 90 -7.14 0.68 9.26
CA ARG A 90 -7.88 1.93 9.49
C ARG A 90 -7.10 3.19 9.09
N ASN A 91 -5.79 3.25 9.39
CA ASN A 91 -4.95 4.42 9.12
C ASN A 91 -4.41 4.40 7.67
N THR A 92 -5.28 4.09 6.69
CA THR A 92 -4.91 4.03 5.28
C THR A 92 -5.35 5.27 4.53
N ILE A 93 -4.43 5.85 3.79
CA ILE A 93 -4.64 6.98 2.88
C ILE A 93 -4.42 6.47 1.46
N VAL A 94 -5.37 6.68 0.55
CA VAL A 94 -5.25 6.25 -0.85
C VAL A 94 -4.91 7.43 -1.73
N GLY A 95 -3.83 7.32 -2.48
CA GLY A 95 -3.43 8.25 -3.52
C GLY A 95 -3.72 7.70 -4.90
N TYR A 96 -4.34 8.50 -5.76
CA TYR A 96 -4.68 8.14 -7.13
C TYR A 96 -4.29 9.24 -8.11
N SER A 97 -3.88 8.85 -9.31
CA SER A 97 -3.49 9.77 -10.38
C SER A 97 -4.18 9.41 -11.69
N PHE A 98 -4.71 10.41 -12.39
CA PHE A 98 -5.24 10.26 -13.75
C PHE A 98 -4.15 10.19 -14.83
N SER A 99 -2.90 10.26 -14.46
CA SER A 99 -1.77 10.19 -15.40
C SER A 99 -1.74 8.90 -16.23
N LYS A 100 -2.26 7.80 -15.68
CA LYS A 100 -2.28 6.47 -16.33
C LYS A 100 -3.66 6.14 -16.90
N SER A 101 -4.70 6.15 -16.07
CA SER A 101 -6.05 5.76 -16.46
C SER A 101 -6.64 6.61 -17.59
N LEU A 102 -6.39 7.92 -17.58
CA LEU A 102 -6.86 8.84 -18.61
C LEU A 102 -5.75 9.33 -19.57
N SER A 103 -4.53 8.81 -19.44
CA SER A 103 -3.37 9.23 -20.24
C SER A 103 -3.12 10.74 -20.19
N LEU A 104 -3.30 11.33 -19.01
CA LEU A 104 -3.15 12.78 -18.76
C LEU A 104 -1.95 13.12 -17.85
N PRO A 105 -0.72 12.65 -18.16
CA PRO A 105 0.42 12.90 -17.27
C PRO A 105 0.80 14.39 -17.19
N GLY A 106 0.51 15.17 -18.24
CA GLY A 106 0.83 16.59 -18.31
C GLY A 106 -0.07 17.46 -17.42
N GLU A 107 -1.31 17.05 -17.18
CA GLU A 107 -2.29 17.84 -16.44
C GLU A 107 -2.03 17.87 -14.93
N ARG A 108 -1.23 16.94 -14.42
CA ARG A 108 -0.86 16.86 -12.99
C ARG A 108 -2.08 16.78 -12.05
N ILE A 109 -3.07 15.95 -12.42
CA ILE A 109 -4.33 15.78 -11.69
C ILE A 109 -4.37 14.40 -11.03
N GLY A 110 -4.82 14.38 -9.79
CA GLY A 110 -5.08 13.20 -8.98
C GLY A 110 -5.97 13.54 -7.80
N TYR A 111 -6.23 12.57 -6.96
CA TYR A 111 -6.96 12.79 -5.71
C TYR A 111 -6.37 11.93 -4.58
N VAL A 112 -6.72 12.30 -3.37
CA VAL A 112 -6.39 11.54 -2.16
C VAL A 112 -7.69 11.23 -1.44
N ILE A 113 -7.85 9.98 -1.02
CA ILE A 113 -8.95 9.53 -0.16
C ILE A 113 -8.39 9.37 1.24
N VAL A 114 -8.96 10.08 2.18
CA VAL A 114 -8.67 9.97 3.61
C VAL A 114 -9.96 9.57 4.29
N PRO A 115 -10.07 8.36 4.84
CA PRO A 115 -11.26 7.96 5.62
C PRO A 115 -11.46 8.84 6.85
N ASP A 116 -12.72 8.97 7.29
CA ASP A 116 -13.06 9.84 8.43
C ASP A 116 -12.43 9.37 9.76
N GLU A 117 -12.06 8.10 9.85
CA GLU A 117 -11.42 7.51 11.03
C GLU A 117 -9.90 7.79 11.13
N VAL A 118 -9.31 8.38 10.11
CA VAL A 118 -7.86 8.67 10.02
C VAL A 118 -7.52 10.01 10.65
#